data_7984efc901f8257b14032b3c36762699
#
_entry.id   7984efc901f8257b14032b3c36762699
#
_cell.length_a   1.000
_cell.length_b   1.000
_cell.length_c   1.000
_cell.angle_alpha   90.00
_cell.angle_beta   90.00
_cell.angle_gamma   90.00
#
_symmetry.space_group_name_H-M   'P 1'
#
loop_
_entity.id
_entity.type
_entity.pdbx_description
1 polymer ?
#
loop_
_entity_poly.entity_id
_entity_poly.type
_entity_poly.pdbx_seq_one_letter_code
_entity_poly.pdbx_strand_id
1 'polypeptide(L)'
;MRRFPLVLPCWLLAAATLACGGSSTPTAAPAPASPVVDPATAATITASVTFEGAVPPPTRIRIDGDPKCVAANGGSERLSESIQLGTGPALQNVFVYVKDGLAAYAFPVPTEPVVLDQQKCRYTPRVLGLRVGQPLAIRNSDPLLHNVRSDGKINQAFNLSTPLQGMSFQRTFSTREVMVPFRCDVHNWMSAWVGVLDHPYFGVTAAGGTVALAGLPPGTYTIEAWHEALGTKTQQVTVRPRESKDVSFTFSR
;
A
#
# COMPACT_ATOMS: atom_id res chain seq x y z
N MET A 1 -56.00 68.11 46.70
CA MET A 1 -56.00 66.75 47.30
C MET A 1 -57.15 65.95 46.62
N ARG A 2 -56.91 65.21 45.62
CA ARG A 2 -57.87 64.27 44.97
C ARG A 2 -57.28 62.92 44.91
N ARG A 3 -57.86 61.94 45.60
CA ARG A 3 -57.52 60.56 45.60
C ARG A 3 -58.20 59.87 44.41
N PHE A 4 -57.47 59.16 43.58
CA PHE A 4 -58.02 58.26 42.52
C PHE A 4 -57.85 56.83 43.04
N PRO A 5 -58.85 55.95 42.85
CA PRO A 5 -58.74 54.54 43.20
C PRO A 5 -58.06 53.75 42.11
N LEU A 6 -57.19 52.82 42.56
CA LEU A 6 -56.47 51.87 41.72
C LEU A 6 -57.39 50.68 41.36
N VAL A 7 -57.64 50.45 40.10
CA VAL A 7 -58.37 49.29 39.59
C VAL A 7 -57.33 48.28 39.09
N LEU A 8 -57.22 47.10 39.74
CA LEU A 8 -56.41 45.98 39.25
C LEU A 8 -57.19 45.18 38.22
N PRO A 9 -56.65 44.89 37.03
CA PRO A 9 -57.23 43.89 36.13
C PRO A 9 -56.67 42.51 36.51
N CYS A 10 -57.60 41.56 36.69
CA CYS A 10 -57.38 40.15 36.88
C CYS A 10 -56.95 39.50 35.56
N TRP A 11 -55.69 39.07 35.40
CA TRP A 11 -55.22 38.35 34.24
C TRP A 11 -55.36 36.84 34.51
N LEU A 12 -56.23 36.20 33.71
CA LEU A 12 -56.39 34.74 33.63
C LEU A 12 -55.15 34.16 32.91
N LEU A 13 -54.31 33.42 33.61
CA LEU A 13 -53.26 32.61 33.01
C LEU A 13 -53.85 31.37 32.34
N ALA A 14 -53.89 31.35 31.03
CA ALA A 14 -54.12 30.13 30.28
C ALA A 14 -52.81 29.32 30.24
N ALA A 15 -52.79 28.17 30.90
CA ALA A 15 -51.65 27.22 30.83
C ALA A 15 -51.74 26.46 29.49
N ALA A 16 -50.86 26.83 28.55
CA ALA A 16 -50.65 26.07 27.31
C ALA A 16 -49.67 24.91 27.61
N THR A 17 -50.18 23.68 27.62
CA THR A 17 -49.35 22.48 27.68
C THR A 17 -48.68 22.25 26.32
N LEU A 18 -47.36 22.54 26.21
CA LEU A 18 -46.53 22.10 25.10
C LEU A 18 -46.35 20.57 25.23
N ALA A 19 -46.98 19.84 24.36
CA ALA A 19 -46.67 18.41 24.09
C ALA A 19 -45.34 18.37 23.31
N CYS A 20 -44.23 18.02 23.96
CA CYS A 20 -42.99 17.65 23.32
C CYS A 20 -43.20 16.33 22.56
N GLY A 21 -43.49 16.44 21.26
CA GLY A 21 -43.41 15.32 20.33
C GLY A 21 -41.95 14.87 20.18
N GLY A 22 -41.56 13.83 20.89
CA GLY A 22 -40.25 13.20 20.70
C GLY A 22 -40.18 12.56 19.31
N SER A 23 -39.49 13.21 18.38
CA SER A 23 -39.10 12.58 17.10
C SER A 23 -38.08 11.49 17.41
N SER A 24 -38.53 10.24 17.48
CA SER A 24 -37.66 9.07 17.48
C SER A 24 -36.96 9.01 16.12
N THR A 25 -35.70 9.45 16.07
CA THR A 25 -34.82 9.21 14.92
C THR A 25 -34.72 7.71 14.73
N PRO A 26 -35.04 7.15 13.55
CA PRO A 26 -34.88 5.72 13.34
C PRO A 26 -33.39 5.38 13.49
N THR A 27 -33.07 4.56 14.48
CA THR A 27 -31.75 3.95 14.62
C THR A 27 -31.51 3.12 13.38
N ALA A 28 -30.55 3.54 12.53
CA ALA A 28 -30.16 2.76 11.37
C ALA A 28 -29.74 1.36 11.83
N ALA A 29 -30.30 0.33 11.18
CA ALA A 29 -29.90 -1.05 11.44
C ALA A 29 -28.37 -1.17 11.24
N PRO A 30 -27.65 -1.91 12.10
CA PRO A 30 -26.22 -2.14 11.91
C PRO A 30 -25.98 -2.75 10.54
N ALA A 31 -25.01 -2.20 9.80
CA ALA A 31 -24.62 -2.74 8.51
C ALA A 31 -24.22 -4.22 8.69
N PRO A 32 -24.58 -5.10 7.74
CA PRO A 32 -24.21 -6.51 7.83
C PRO A 32 -22.70 -6.63 7.96
N ALA A 33 -22.22 -7.47 8.88
CA ALA A 33 -20.80 -7.72 9.07
C ALA A 33 -20.21 -8.26 7.76
N SER A 34 -19.05 -7.74 7.37
CA SER A 34 -18.34 -8.25 6.19
C SER A 34 -18.04 -9.74 6.35
N PRO A 35 -18.23 -10.56 5.30
CA PRO A 35 -17.97 -11.99 5.38
C PRO A 35 -16.50 -12.25 5.72
N VAL A 36 -16.27 -13.22 6.60
CA VAL A 36 -14.92 -13.73 6.89
C VAL A 36 -14.59 -14.79 5.85
N VAL A 37 -13.34 -14.81 5.38
CA VAL A 37 -12.89 -15.86 4.45
C VAL A 37 -12.91 -17.21 5.17
N ASP A 38 -13.63 -18.19 4.61
CA ASP A 38 -13.64 -19.56 5.10
C ASP A 38 -12.39 -20.32 4.63
N PRO A 39 -11.48 -20.70 5.53
CA PRO A 39 -10.27 -21.43 5.16
C PRO A 39 -10.55 -22.79 4.49
N ALA A 40 -11.71 -23.41 4.77
CA ALA A 40 -12.08 -24.70 4.19
C ALA A 40 -12.41 -24.61 2.69
N THR A 41 -12.75 -23.43 2.21
CA THR A 41 -13.08 -23.17 0.79
C THR A 41 -12.02 -22.32 0.09
N ALA A 42 -11.00 -21.87 0.80
CA ALA A 42 -9.99 -20.97 0.28
C ALA A 42 -9.25 -21.56 -0.94
N ALA A 43 -9.07 -20.73 -1.94
CA ALA A 43 -8.38 -21.03 -3.20
C ALA A 43 -7.00 -20.37 -3.25
N THR A 44 -6.20 -20.75 -4.25
CA THR A 44 -4.89 -20.14 -4.52
C THR A 44 -4.78 -19.77 -5.99
N ILE A 45 -4.26 -18.57 -6.28
CA ILE A 45 -3.83 -18.18 -7.62
C ILE A 45 -2.31 -18.05 -7.58
N THR A 46 -1.61 -18.79 -8.47
CA THR A 46 -0.16 -18.64 -8.65
C THR A 46 0.09 -17.86 -9.93
N ALA A 47 0.70 -16.69 -9.81
CA ALA A 47 1.10 -15.88 -10.94
C ALA A 47 2.56 -16.15 -11.30
N SER A 48 2.82 -16.44 -12.57
CA SER A 48 4.15 -16.53 -13.17
C SER A 48 4.38 -15.33 -14.07
N VAL A 49 5.50 -14.63 -13.88
CA VAL A 49 5.82 -13.41 -14.61
C VAL A 49 7.14 -13.58 -15.35
N THR A 50 7.09 -13.36 -16.66
CA THR A 50 8.24 -13.50 -17.57
C THR A 50 8.48 -12.25 -18.39
N PHE A 51 9.69 -12.10 -18.87
CA PHE A 51 10.07 -11.09 -19.86
C PHE A 51 10.38 -11.77 -21.20
N GLU A 52 9.84 -11.23 -22.28
CA GLU A 52 10.07 -11.70 -23.64
C GLU A 52 10.83 -10.65 -24.45
N GLY A 53 11.76 -11.12 -25.28
CA GLY A 53 12.59 -10.31 -26.15
C GLY A 53 13.98 -10.02 -25.57
N ALA A 54 14.70 -9.13 -26.24
CA ALA A 54 16.05 -8.75 -25.83
C ALA A 54 16.00 -7.85 -24.58
N VAL A 55 16.67 -8.29 -23.51
CA VAL A 55 16.80 -7.46 -22.29
C VAL A 55 17.71 -6.29 -22.60
N PRO A 56 17.26 -5.04 -22.39
CA PRO A 56 18.13 -3.90 -22.53
C PRO A 56 19.34 -4.01 -21.60
N PRO A 57 20.54 -3.65 -22.04
CA PRO A 57 21.68 -3.64 -21.14
C PRO A 57 21.39 -2.68 -19.96
N PRO A 58 21.70 -3.09 -18.73
CA PRO A 58 21.45 -2.25 -17.56
C PRO A 58 22.27 -0.96 -17.65
N THR A 59 21.63 0.18 -17.41
CA THR A 59 22.29 1.48 -17.37
C THR A 59 23.31 1.53 -16.24
N ARG A 60 24.51 2.05 -16.49
CA ARG A 60 25.51 2.34 -15.46
C ARG A 60 25.12 3.61 -14.71
N ILE A 61 25.05 3.52 -13.41
CA ILE A 61 24.74 4.62 -12.50
C ILE A 61 26.03 4.98 -11.77
N ARG A 62 26.45 6.24 -11.88
CA ARG A 62 27.58 6.77 -11.11
C ARG A 62 27.13 7.09 -9.70
N ILE A 63 27.90 6.61 -8.72
CA ILE A 63 27.68 6.82 -7.28
C ILE A 63 28.90 7.49 -6.61
N ASP A 64 29.78 8.07 -7.41
CA ASP A 64 31.04 8.70 -7.02
C ASP A 64 30.84 10.02 -6.26
N GLY A 65 29.63 10.57 -6.23
CA GLY A 65 29.30 11.75 -5.43
C GLY A 65 29.39 11.56 -3.91
N ASP A 66 29.42 10.29 -3.44
CA ASP A 66 29.61 9.96 -2.03
C ASP A 66 30.65 8.84 -1.86
N PRO A 67 31.85 9.14 -1.28
CA PRO A 67 32.89 8.15 -1.07
C PRO A 67 32.48 6.96 -0.20
N LYS A 68 31.52 7.14 0.73
CA LYS A 68 31.01 6.05 1.57
C LYS A 68 30.13 5.10 0.75
N CYS A 69 29.35 5.63 -0.20
CA CYS A 69 28.59 4.81 -1.14
C CYS A 69 29.52 4.02 -2.06
N VAL A 70 30.60 4.63 -2.54
CA VAL A 70 31.64 3.95 -3.32
C VAL A 70 32.23 2.78 -2.53
N ALA A 71 32.63 3.01 -1.28
CA ALA A 71 33.21 1.99 -0.40
C ALA A 71 32.20 0.86 -0.13
N ALA A 72 30.94 1.19 0.17
CA ALA A 72 29.88 0.22 0.47
C ALA A 72 29.53 -0.68 -0.72
N ASN A 73 29.76 -0.21 -1.96
CA ASN A 73 29.44 -0.94 -3.19
C ASN A 73 30.69 -1.55 -3.88
N GLY A 74 31.89 -1.31 -3.37
CA GLY A 74 33.13 -1.82 -3.95
C GLY A 74 33.52 -1.15 -5.27
N GLY A 75 33.02 0.06 -5.55
CA GLY A 75 33.30 0.83 -6.78
C GLY A 75 32.41 2.04 -6.95
N SER A 76 32.77 2.89 -7.92
CA SER A 76 32.10 4.16 -8.21
C SER A 76 30.88 4.05 -9.12
N GLU A 77 30.58 2.84 -9.59
CA GLU A 77 29.46 2.56 -10.49
C GLU A 77 28.64 1.39 -9.97
N ARG A 78 27.34 1.41 -10.29
CA ARG A 78 26.43 0.29 -10.11
C ARG A 78 25.52 0.16 -11.34
N LEU A 79 24.91 -0.98 -11.50
CA LEU A 79 23.96 -1.20 -12.57
C LEU A 79 22.56 -0.82 -12.12
N SER A 80 21.76 -0.28 -13.03
CA SER A 80 20.33 -0.06 -12.83
C SER A 80 19.61 -1.37 -12.53
N GLU A 81 18.68 -1.33 -11.58
CA GLU A 81 17.82 -2.45 -11.18
C GLU A 81 16.41 -2.36 -11.78
N SER A 82 16.22 -1.47 -12.76
CA SER A 82 14.88 -1.21 -13.32
C SER A 82 14.30 -2.40 -14.09
N ILE A 83 15.13 -3.25 -14.71
CA ILE A 83 14.71 -4.53 -15.29
C ILE A 83 15.71 -5.59 -14.81
N GLN A 84 15.24 -6.50 -13.98
CA GLN A 84 16.04 -7.59 -13.45
C GLN A 84 15.41 -8.93 -13.80
N LEU A 85 16.17 -9.79 -14.46
CA LEU A 85 15.79 -11.18 -14.65
C LEU A 85 16.35 -12.04 -13.54
N GLY A 86 15.61 -13.10 -13.22
CA GLY A 86 16.03 -14.18 -12.33
C GLY A 86 16.48 -15.39 -13.12
N THR A 87 15.89 -16.56 -12.82
CA THR A 87 16.18 -17.80 -13.53
C THR A 87 15.49 -17.79 -14.90
N GLY A 88 16.28 -17.85 -15.97
CA GLY A 88 15.76 -17.79 -17.34
C GLY A 88 15.02 -16.48 -17.62
N PRO A 89 13.79 -16.53 -18.19
CA PRO A 89 13.02 -15.34 -18.52
C PRO A 89 12.24 -14.76 -17.33
N ALA A 90 12.40 -15.29 -16.12
CA ALA A 90 11.65 -14.85 -14.92
C ALA A 90 11.92 -13.38 -14.61
N LEU A 91 10.88 -12.55 -14.57
CA LEU A 91 10.99 -11.12 -14.28
C LEU A 91 10.84 -10.87 -12.80
N GLN A 92 11.84 -10.21 -12.21
CA GLN A 92 11.86 -9.82 -10.79
C GLN A 92 11.21 -8.44 -10.57
N ASN A 93 10.92 -8.14 -9.29
CA ASN A 93 10.38 -6.86 -8.83
C ASN A 93 9.03 -6.49 -9.47
N VAL A 94 8.26 -7.48 -9.89
CA VAL A 94 6.87 -7.28 -10.32
C VAL A 94 5.95 -7.38 -9.12
N PHE A 95 5.15 -6.36 -8.89
CA PHE A 95 4.11 -6.37 -7.87
C PHE A 95 2.84 -6.99 -8.45
N VAL A 96 2.45 -8.14 -7.92
CA VAL A 96 1.24 -8.87 -8.34
C VAL A 96 0.20 -8.79 -7.23
N TYR A 97 -1.02 -8.41 -7.56
CA TYR A 97 -2.07 -8.24 -6.56
C TYR A 97 -3.48 -8.45 -7.14
N VAL A 98 -4.43 -8.70 -6.25
CA VAL A 98 -5.86 -8.66 -6.60
C VAL A 98 -6.29 -7.20 -6.73
N LYS A 99 -6.61 -6.78 -7.94
CA LYS A 99 -7.09 -5.42 -8.20
C LYS A 99 -8.55 -5.23 -7.83
N ASP A 100 -9.41 -6.18 -8.20
CA ASP A 100 -10.85 -6.16 -7.98
C ASP A 100 -11.37 -7.53 -7.60
N GLY A 101 -12.54 -7.57 -6.95
CA GLY A 101 -13.25 -8.79 -6.56
C GLY A 101 -13.33 -9.02 -5.05
N LEU A 102 -12.75 -8.14 -4.22
CA LEU A 102 -12.69 -8.30 -2.76
C LEU A 102 -13.50 -7.27 -1.97
N ALA A 103 -14.28 -6.41 -2.64
CA ALA A 103 -14.97 -5.29 -1.99
C ALA A 103 -15.96 -5.69 -0.87
N ALA A 104 -16.48 -6.92 -0.90
CA ALA A 104 -17.37 -7.43 0.14
C ALA A 104 -16.63 -7.85 1.43
N TYR A 105 -15.31 -8.05 1.36
CA TYR A 105 -14.52 -8.61 2.46
C TYR A 105 -13.79 -7.52 3.23
N ALA A 106 -13.70 -7.70 4.55
CA ALA A 106 -12.81 -6.93 5.41
C ALA A 106 -11.72 -7.85 5.97
N PHE A 107 -10.52 -7.34 6.05
CA PHE A 107 -9.37 -8.11 6.50
C PHE A 107 -8.70 -7.41 7.69
N PRO A 108 -8.28 -8.14 8.73
CA PRO A 108 -7.56 -7.56 9.85
C PRO A 108 -6.23 -6.95 9.38
N VAL A 109 -5.88 -5.80 9.95
CA VAL A 109 -4.62 -5.12 9.65
C VAL A 109 -3.49 -5.74 10.47
N PRO A 110 -2.36 -6.15 9.86
CA PRO A 110 -1.21 -6.65 10.61
C PRO A 110 -0.59 -5.55 11.47
N THR A 111 -0.16 -5.90 12.67
CA THR A 111 0.55 -5.00 13.59
C THR A 111 2.06 -4.98 13.34
N GLU A 112 2.59 -6.06 12.78
CA GLU A 112 4.01 -6.17 12.46
C GLU A 112 4.40 -5.22 11.32
N PRO A 113 5.45 -4.40 11.52
CA PRO A 113 5.89 -3.47 10.51
C PRO A 113 6.49 -4.17 9.29
N VAL A 114 6.19 -3.63 8.10
CA VAL A 114 7.00 -3.91 6.91
C VAL A 114 8.23 -3.00 6.95
N VAL A 115 9.41 -3.53 6.58
CA VAL A 115 10.66 -2.77 6.66
C VAL A 115 11.12 -2.32 5.28
N LEU A 116 11.41 -1.03 5.15
CA LEU A 116 12.18 -0.43 4.04
C LEU A 116 13.51 0.05 4.60
N ASP A 117 14.60 -0.61 4.21
CA ASP A 117 15.94 -0.29 4.71
C ASP A 117 16.75 0.51 3.69
N GLN A 118 17.54 1.44 4.17
CA GLN A 118 18.54 2.16 3.40
C GLN A 118 19.90 1.52 3.70
N GLN A 119 20.35 0.68 2.79
CA GLN A 119 21.57 -0.11 2.95
C GLN A 119 22.40 -0.15 1.68
N LYS A 120 23.68 0.10 1.77
CA LYS A 120 24.60 0.23 0.62
C LYS A 120 24.12 1.26 -0.39
N CYS A 121 23.62 2.38 0.11
CA CYS A 121 23.05 3.47 -0.69
C CYS A 121 21.96 3.01 -1.66
N ARG A 122 21.07 2.14 -1.15
CA ARG A 122 19.88 1.64 -1.83
C ARG A 122 18.71 1.54 -0.86
N TYR A 123 17.49 1.60 -1.37
CA TYR A 123 16.33 1.10 -0.67
C TYR A 123 16.21 -0.41 -0.88
N THR A 124 16.01 -1.14 0.20
CA THR A 124 15.85 -2.61 0.21
C THR A 124 14.62 -2.99 1.04
N PRO A 125 13.65 -3.71 0.48
CA PRO A 125 13.55 -4.13 -0.92
C PRO A 125 13.21 -2.97 -1.87
N ARG A 126 13.45 -3.15 -3.18
CA ARG A 126 13.10 -2.17 -4.20
C ARG A 126 11.61 -2.00 -4.41
N VAL A 127 10.86 -3.09 -4.33
CA VAL A 127 9.40 -3.14 -4.43
C VAL A 127 8.87 -3.88 -3.22
N LEU A 128 7.86 -3.32 -2.56
CA LEU A 128 7.22 -3.95 -1.40
C LEU A 128 5.74 -3.60 -1.34
N GLY A 129 4.99 -4.39 -0.60
CA GLY A 129 3.58 -4.15 -0.32
C GLY A 129 3.31 -4.14 1.17
N LEU A 130 2.31 -3.35 1.57
CA LEU A 130 1.76 -3.34 2.92
C LEU A 130 0.26 -3.09 2.90
N ARG A 131 -0.36 -3.30 4.05
CA ARG A 131 -1.79 -3.04 4.23
C ARG A 131 -2.05 -1.59 4.62
N VAL A 132 -3.20 -1.07 4.22
CA VAL A 132 -3.74 0.18 4.79
C VAL A 132 -3.73 0.07 6.32
N GLY A 133 -3.14 1.04 7.00
CA GLY A 133 -2.98 1.05 8.47
C GLY A 133 -1.82 0.23 9.01
N GLN A 134 -1.17 -0.64 8.21
CA GLN A 134 0.02 -1.38 8.64
C GLN A 134 1.22 -0.44 8.74
N PRO A 135 2.04 -0.54 9.79
CA PRO A 135 3.25 0.28 9.90
C PRO A 135 4.29 -0.06 8.83
N LEU A 136 4.86 0.97 8.19
CA LEU A 136 6.09 0.90 7.42
C LEU A 136 7.22 1.43 8.30
N ALA A 137 8.16 0.56 8.69
CA ALA A 137 9.39 0.94 9.37
C ALA A 137 10.44 1.30 8.32
N ILE A 138 10.89 2.54 8.34
CA ILE A 138 11.94 3.05 7.46
C ILE A 138 13.20 3.17 8.29
N ARG A 139 14.26 2.45 7.90
CA ARG A 139 15.51 2.34 8.65
C ARG A 139 16.69 2.80 7.82
N ASN A 140 17.68 3.44 8.44
CA ASN A 140 18.97 3.72 7.85
C ASN A 140 20.03 2.79 8.45
N SER A 141 20.52 1.82 7.68
CA SER A 141 21.58 0.90 8.06
C SER A 141 22.98 1.35 7.59
N ASP A 142 23.07 2.42 6.81
CA ASP A 142 24.32 2.99 6.34
C ASP A 142 24.89 4.03 7.33
N PRO A 143 26.22 4.15 7.47
CA PRO A 143 26.86 5.15 8.33
C PRO A 143 26.96 6.53 7.65
N LEU A 144 25.87 6.98 7.00
CA LEU A 144 25.80 8.24 6.26
C LEU A 144 24.38 8.78 6.18
N LEU A 145 24.26 10.04 5.80
CA LEU A 145 22.97 10.70 5.63
C LEU A 145 22.21 10.15 4.42
N HIS A 146 20.99 9.77 4.67
CA HIS A 146 19.96 9.57 3.66
C HIS A 146 18.72 10.40 3.98
N ASN A 147 17.78 10.48 3.05
CA ASN A 147 16.42 10.88 3.31
C ASN A 147 15.45 9.95 2.60
N VAL A 148 14.20 9.99 3.02
CA VAL A 148 13.11 9.25 2.39
C VAL A 148 12.00 10.23 2.03
N ARG A 149 11.80 10.44 0.73
CA ARG A 149 10.69 11.19 0.19
C ARG A 149 9.68 10.23 -0.42
N SER A 150 8.44 10.31 0.03
CA SER A 150 7.28 9.64 -0.55
C SER A 150 6.55 10.62 -1.45
N ASP A 151 6.35 10.26 -2.71
CA ASP A 151 5.63 11.08 -3.70
C ASP A 151 4.20 10.50 -3.94
N GLY A 152 3.48 10.14 -2.88
CA GLY A 152 2.08 9.69 -2.92
C GLY A 152 1.17 10.74 -3.53
N LYS A 153 0.16 10.29 -4.28
CA LYS A 153 -0.87 11.16 -4.89
C LYS A 153 -2.18 11.16 -4.09
N ILE A 154 -2.42 10.09 -3.33
CA ILE A 154 -3.63 9.88 -2.53
C ILE A 154 -3.29 10.05 -1.04
N ASN A 155 -2.26 9.35 -0.57
CA ASN A 155 -1.77 9.52 0.79
C ASN A 155 -0.87 10.74 0.91
N GLN A 156 -0.84 11.32 2.10
CA GLN A 156 -0.01 12.49 2.37
C GLN A 156 1.48 12.17 2.08
N ALA A 157 2.06 12.94 1.18
CA ALA A 157 3.48 12.88 0.90
C ALA A 157 4.30 13.35 2.11
N PHE A 158 5.51 12.80 2.26
CA PHE A 158 6.45 13.20 3.30
C PHE A 158 7.88 13.19 2.79
N ASN A 159 8.74 13.94 3.48
CA ASN A 159 10.18 13.95 3.24
C ASN A 159 10.89 14.01 4.59
N LEU A 160 11.63 12.96 4.93
CA LEU A 160 12.24 12.77 6.23
C LEU A 160 13.71 12.44 6.10
N SER A 161 14.53 13.14 6.86
CA SER A 161 15.98 12.92 6.94
C SER A 161 16.32 11.79 7.90
N THR A 162 17.27 10.95 7.52
CA THR A 162 17.82 9.84 8.31
C THR A 162 19.35 9.96 8.39
N PRO A 163 19.87 10.96 9.15
CA PRO A 163 21.30 11.30 9.14
C PRO A 163 22.22 10.28 9.82
N LEU A 164 21.67 9.41 10.69
CA LEU A 164 22.47 8.54 11.52
C LEU A 164 22.20 7.06 11.21
N GLN A 165 23.26 6.25 11.25
CA GLN A 165 23.15 4.81 11.19
C GLN A 165 22.28 4.27 12.35
N GLY A 166 21.40 3.32 12.07
CA GLY A 166 20.46 2.74 13.03
C GLY A 166 19.21 3.58 13.27
N MET A 167 19.14 4.80 12.72
CA MET A 167 17.94 5.61 12.82
C MET A 167 16.76 4.94 12.12
N SER A 168 15.61 4.94 12.78
CA SER A 168 14.38 4.36 12.25
C SER A 168 13.18 5.21 12.66
N PHE A 169 12.17 5.26 11.80
CA PHE A 169 10.87 5.85 12.10
C PHE A 169 9.77 5.04 11.41
N GLN A 170 8.54 5.22 11.86
CA GLN A 170 7.39 4.53 11.29
C GLN A 170 6.44 5.51 10.59
N ARG A 171 5.78 5.03 9.55
CA ARG A 171 4.67 5.70 8.84
C ARG A 171 3.58 4.70 8.57
N THR A 172 2.34 5.19 8.55
CA THR A 172 1.17 4.44 8.12
C THR A 172 0.49 5.15 6.96
N PHE A 173 -0.16 4.39 6.09
CA PHE A 173 -0.94 4.91 4.99
C PHE A 173 -2.42 4.63 5.28
N SER A 174 -3.25 5.64 5.16
CA SER A 174 -4.68 5.56 5.51
C SER A 174 -5.58 5.14 4.35
N THR A 175 -5.06 5.14 3.13
CA THR A 175 -5.83 4.89 1.92
C THR A 175 -5.06 4.00 0.95
N ARG A 176 -5.79 3.11 0.26
CA ARG A 176 -5.21 2.30 -0.81
C ARG A 176 -4.58 3.18 -1.87
N GLU A 177 -3.32 2.87 -2.20
CA GLU A 177 -2.56 3.54 -3.27
C GLU A 177 -1.50 2.58 -3.82
N VAL A 178 -1.61 2.23 -5.08
CA VAL A 178 -0.71 1.24 -5.68
C VAL A 178 0.51 1.92 -6.26
N MET A 179 1.68 1.46 -5.83
CA MET A 179 3.00 1.88 -6.28
C MET A 179 3.31 3.35 -6.04
N VAL A 180 3.24 3.73 -4.76
CA VAL A 180 3.75 5.01 -4.27
C VAL A 180 5.27 5.06 -4.48
N PRO A 181 5.80 6.06 -5.23
CA PRO A 181 7.24 6.17 -5.43
C PRO A 181 7.93 6.73 -4.20
N PHE A 182 9.07 6.12 -3.85
CA PHE A 182 9.98 6.55 -2.80
C PHE A 182 11.32 6.91 -3.40
N ARG A 183 11.90 8.04 -2.98
CA ARG A 183 13.17 8.57 -3.50
C ARG A 183 14.04 9.13 -2.38
N CYS A 184 15.34 9.16 -2.62
CA CYS A 184 16.30 9.89 -1.80
C CYS A 184 16.73 11.17 -2.55
N ASP A 185 16.63 12.33 -1.89
CA ASP A 185 17.05 13.60 -2.48
C ASP A 185 18.58 13.82 -2.37
N VAL A 186 19.23 13.08 -1.45
CA VAL A 186 20.69 13.09 -1.29
C VAL A 186 21.38 12.23 -2.35
N HIS A 187 20.80 11.03 -2.60
CA HIS A 187 21.33 10.05 -3.54
C HIS A 187 20.26 9.73 -4.58
N ASN A 188 20.23 10.49 -5.66
CA ASN A 188 19.16 10.50 -6.68
C ASN A 188 18.95 9.15 -7.40
N TRP A 189 19.87 8.21 -7.24
CA TRP A 189 19.75 6.85 -7.75
C TRP A 189 18.96 5.89 -6.85
N MET A 190 18.71 6.28 -5.59
CA MET A 190 17.93 5.47 -4.67
C MET A 190 16.44 5.65 -4.93
N SER A 191 15.79 4.56 -5.28
CA SER A 191 14.33 4.52 -5.48
C SER A 191 13.74 3.21 -4.98
N ALA A 192 12.48 3.27 -4.53
CA ALA A 192 11.65 2.12 -4.19
C ALA A 192 10.18 2.42 -4.54
N TRP A 193 9.37 1.36 -4.55
CA TRP A 193 7.95 1.43 -4.86
C TRP A 193 7.15 0.68 -3.80
N VAL A 194 6.13 1.33 -3.28
CA VAL A 194 5.33 0.82 -2.16
C VAL A 194 3.88 0.66 -2.57
N GLY A 195 3.40 -0.59 -2.61
CA GLY A 195 2.00 -0.91 -2.82
C GLY A 195 1.24 -0.89 -1.50
N VAL A 196 0.22 -0.05 -1.39
CA VAL A 196 -0.66 0.04 -0.22
C VAL A 196 -2.02 -0.53 -0.58
N LEU A 197 -2.41 -1.64 0.05
CA LEU A 197 -3.64 -2.36 -0.26
C LEU A 197 -4.51 -2.58 0.98
N ASP A 198 -5.81 -2.69 0.77
CA ASP A 198 -6.82 -2.96 1.82
C ASP A 198 -7.05 -4.45 2.09
N HIS A 199 -6.33 -5.33 1.42
CA HIS A 199 -6.41 -6.79 1.52
C HIS A 199 -5.02 -7.45 1.47
N PRO A 200 -4.85 -8.72 1.91
CA PRO A 200 -3.54 -9.38 2.00
C PRO A 200 -3.05 -10.03 0.68
N TYR A 201 -3.85 -10.01 -0.39
CA TYR A 201 -3.57 -10.79 -1.60
C TYR A 201 -2.69 -10.00 -2.58
N PHE A 202 -1.41 -9.93 -2.26
CA PHE A 202 -0.36 -9.34 -3.09
C PHE A 202 0.98 -9.99 -2.80
N GLY A 203 1.93 -9.80 -3.69
CA GLY A 203 3.31 -10.22 -3.52
C GLY A 203 4.22 -9.59 -4.57
N VAL A 204 5.52 -9.80 -4.41
CA VAL A 204 6.55 -9.33 -5.34
C VAL A 204 7.31 -10.51 -5.88
N THR A 205 7.53 -10.55 -7.20
CA THR A 205 8.31 -11.62 -7.81
C THR A 205 9.78 -11.54 -7.40
N ALA A 206 10.32 -12.69 -6.97
CA ALA A 206 11.74 -12.91 -6.73
C ALA A 206 12.40 -13.56 -7.97
N ALA A 207 13.57 -14.18 -7.80
CA ALA A 207 14.33 -14.81 -8.88
C ALA A 207 13.57 -15.92 -9.68
N GLY A 208 12.56 -16.53 -9.08
CA GLY A 208 11.70 -17.51 -9.77
C GLY A 208 10.58 -16.88 -10.60
N GLY A 209 10.35 -15.57 -10.52
CA GLY A 209 9.30 -14.88 -11.24
C GLY A 209 7.87 -15.24 -10.82
N THR A 210 7.67 -15.84 -9.63
CA THR A 210 6.37 -16.33 -9.20
C THR A 210 5.87 -15.63 -7.94
N VAL A 211 4.54 -15.50 -7.82
CA VAL A 211 3.82 -15.03 -6.63
C VAL A 211 2.61 -15.93 -6.41
N ALA A 212 2.44 -16.43 -5.19
CA ALA A 212 1.26 -17.16 -4.76
C ALA A 212 0.32 -16.25 -3.96
N LEU A 213 -0.90 -16.08 -4.45
CA LEU A 213 -2.00 -15.40 -3.77
C LEU A 213 -2.88 -16.48 -3.13
N ALA A 214 -2.48 -16.93 -1.92
CA ALA A 214 -3.12 -18.02 -1.21
C ALA A 214 -4.23 -17.52 -0.27
N GLY A 215 -5.22 -18.37 0.00
CA GLY A 215 -6.27 -18.05 0.96
C GLY A 215 -7.40 -17.20 0.36
N LEU A 216 -7.51 -17.11 -0.96
CA LEU A 216 -8.58 -16.36 -1.64
C LEU A 216 -9.95 -17.01 -1.44
N PRO A 217 -11.01 -16.27 -1.13
CA PRO A 217 -12.37 -16.80 -1.22
C PRO A 217 -12.67 -17.26 -2.66
N PRO A 218 -13.56 -18.25 -2.87
CA PRO A 218 -14.04 -18.55 -4.22
C PRO A 218 -14.69 -17.32 -4.85
N GLY A 219 -14.36 -17.03 -6.11
CA GLY A 219 -14.87 -15.84 -6.78
C GLY A 219 -14.16 -15.52 -8.09
N THR A 220 -14.54 -14.39 -8.67
CA THR A 220 -13.92 -13.85 -9.87
C THR A 220 -13.13 -12.59 -9.51
N TYR A 221 -11.88 -12.57 -9.92
CA TYR A 221 -10.90 -11.52 -9.58
C TYR A 221 -10.28 -10.92 -10.81
N THR A 222 -9.96 -9.64 -10.73
CA THR A 222 -8.98 -9.01 -11.64
C THR A 222 -7.61 -9.05 -10.97
N ILE A 223 -6.67 -9.81 -11.53
CA ILE A 223 -5.28 -9.82 -11.07
C ILE A 223 -4.49 -8.82 -11.91
N GLU A 224 -3.73 -7.96 -11.25
CA GLU A 224 -2.83 -7.02 -11.92
C GLU A 224 -1.38 -7.33 -11.54
N ALA A 225 -0.51 -7.31 -12.56
CA ALA A 225 0.94 -7.34 -12.42
C ALA A 225 1.50 -5.97 -12.83
N TRP A 226 2.21 -5.30 -11.94
CA TRP A 226 2.81 -3.99 -12.14
C TRP A 226 4.33 -4.08 -12.12
N HIS A 227 4.98 -3.42 -13.09
CA HIS A 227 6.42 -3.29 -13.14
C HIS A 227 6.83 -1.83 -13.43
N GLU A 228 7.83 -1.30 -12.70
CA GLU A 228 8.21 0.11 -12.74
C GLU A 228 8.57 0.67 -14.13
N ALA A 229 9.17 -0.14 -14.99
CA ALA A 229 9.63 0.26 -16.32
C ALA A 229 8.75 -0.26 -17.46
N LEU A 230 7.89 -1.26 -17.21
CA LEU A 230 7.14 -1.97 -18.25
C LEU A 230 5.61 -1.77 -18.12
N GLY A 231 5.19 -1.02 -17.09
CA GLY A 231 3.78 -0.72 -16.88
C GLY A 231 2.99 -1.86 -16.24
N THR A 232 1.74 -2.02 -16.61
CA THR A 232 0.80 -2.97 -15.99
C THR A 232 0.22 -3.96 -17.00
N LYS A 233 -0.09 -5.16 -16.50
CA LYS A 233 -0.90 -6.16 -17.21
C LYS A 233 -1.98 -6.69 -16.29
N THR A 234 -3.16 -6.95 -16.81
CA THR A 234 -4.30 -7.46 -16.05
C THR A 234 -4.88 -8.71 -16.67
N GLN A 235 -5.40 -9.61 -15.82
CA GLN A 235 -6.17 -10.77 -16.24
C GLN A 235 -7.36 -10.99 -15.30
N GLN A 236 -8.48 -11.41 -15.85
CA GLN A 236 -9.63 -11.86 -15.07
C GLN A 236 -9.52 -13.36 -14.81
N VAL A 237 -9.69 -13.76 -13.56
CA VAL A 237 -9.51 -15.14 -13.09
C VAL A 237 -10.67 -15.53 -12.19
N THR A 238 -11.33 -16.65 -12.47
CA THR A 238 -12.33 -17.24 -11.59
C THR A 238 -11.74 -18.45 -10.89
N VAL A 239 -11.88 -18.54 -9.59
CA VAL A 239 -11.49 -19.70 -8.78
C VAL A 239 -12.70 -20.27 -8.04
N ARG A 240 -12.79 -21.60 -8.03
CA ARG A 240 -13.76 -22.40 -7.27
C ARG A 240 -13.23 -22.71 -5.87
N PRO A 241 -14.09 -23.25 -4.98
CA PRO A 241 -13.63 -23.71 -3.67
C PRO A 241 -12.43 -24.67 -3.77
N ARG A 242 -11.35 -24.38 -3.02
CA ARG A 242 -10.11 -25.18 -2.94
C ARG A 242 -9.34 -25.33 -4.26
N GLU A 243 -9.67 -24.54 -5.26
CA GLU A 243 -8.98 -24.58 -6.56
C GLU A 243 -7.61 -23.91 -6.43
N SER A 244 -6.60 -24.55 -7.05
CA SER A 244 -5.32 -23.92 -7.38
C SER A 244 -5.30 -23.60 -8.86
N LYS A 245 -5.03 -22.33 -9.21
CA LYS A 245 -5.06 -21.85 -10.58
C LYS A 245 -3.82 -21.05 -10.93
N ASP A 246 -3.21 -21.37 -12.06
CA ASP A 246 -2.06 -20.64 -12.55
C ASP A 246 -2.48 -19.55 -13.55
N VAL A 247 -1.79 -18.42 -13.48
CA VAL A 247 -1.92 -17.31 -14.43
C VAL A 247 -0.52 -16.87 -14.86
N SER A 248 -0.39 -16.39 -16.10
CA SER A 248 0.91 -15.97 -16.63
C SER A 248 0.84 -14.56 -17.17
N PHE A 249 1.84 -13.75 -16.82
CA PHE A 249 2.03 -12.41 -17.34
C PHE A 249 3.36 -12.33 -18.08
N THR A 250 3.32 -11.99 -19.36
CA THR A 250 4.53 -11.81 -20.17
C THR A 250 4.70 -10.32 -20.44
N PHE A 251 5.80 -9.73 -19.98
CA PHE A 251 6.18 -8.37 -20.30
C PHE A 251 7.17 -8.36 -21.46
N SER A 252 7.11 -7.32 -22.25
CA SER A 252 8.04 -7.01 -23.32
C SER A 252 8.27 -5.49 -23.39
N ARG A 253 9.25 -5.05 -24.11
CA ARG A 253 9.55 -3.63 -24.33
C ARG A 253 9.04 -3.17 -25.69
#